data_5de733d4a38f3e414b362dc2a41d602e
#
_entry.id   5de733d4a38f3e414b362dc2a41d602e
#
_cell.length_a   1.000
_cell.length_b   1.000
_cell.length_c   1.000
_cell.angle_alpha   90.00
_cell.angle_beta   90.00
_cell.angle_gamma   90.00
#
_symmetry.space_group_name_H-M   'P 1'
#
loop_
_entity.id
_entity.type
_entity.pdbx_description
1 polymer ?
#
loop_
_entity_poly.entity_id
_entity_poly.type
_entity_poly.pdbx_seq_one_letter_code
_entity_poly.pdbx_strand_id
1 'polypeptide(L)'
;MMKKISILLIATLLLSACGHIREEVIQSYPNGNPMLVFLVKGKKEDPTRVGERMYYENGQLQFEKKFSGKPEIPDGTWNYYFDNGALFATADFSKRHDYGSNWAFYNRNGGSYYDGKLDSVYVVDMGMFGTPSTVVFCSDNHKDVIQFYSNFTVRSTERLTNEMRDGRVFFYFPNGNPQVEANFKDGLEDGPYIVYRDNGIPYYQGTYTEGKRTGIWEFYDENGDLARTINYDEN
;
A
#
# COMPACT_ATOMS: atom_id res chain seq x y z
N MET A 1 -8.96 29.14 10.54
CA MET A 1 -9.77 29.60 9.38
C MET A 1 -10.17 28.33 8.61
N MET A 2 -11.37 27.80 8.92
CA MET A 2 -11.87 26.55 8.32
C MET A 2 -12.31 26.83 6.88
N LYS A 3 -11.63 26.23 5.89
CA LYS A 3 -12.08 26.26 4.50
C LYS A 3 -13.35 25.41 4.36
N LYS A 4 -14.45 26.07 3.99
CA LYS A 4 -15.70 25.41 3.64
C LYS A 4 -15.46 24.51 2.43
N ILE A 5 -15.68 23.21 2.60
CA ILE A 5 -15.71 22.23 1.50
C ILE A 5 -17.03 22.47 0.77
N SER A 6 -16.96 22.98 -0.44
CA SER A 6 -18.13 23.13 -1.31
C SER A 6 -18.50 21.77 -1.88
N ILE A 7 -19.58 21.20 -1.39
CA ILE A 7 -20.19 20.02 -1.98
C ILE A 7 -20.96 20.51 -3.22
N LEU A 8 -20.38 20.28 -4.41
CA LEU A 8 -21.08 20.51 -5.66
C LEU A 8 -21.88 19.25 -6.02
N LEU A 9 -23.17 19.27 -5.72
CA LEU A 9 -24.10 18.21 -6.08
C LEU A 9 -24.40 18.33 -7.59
N ILE A 10 -23.75 17.54 -8.44
CA ILE A 10 -24.16 17.36 -9.82
C ILE A 10 -25.21 16.25 -9.84
N ALA A 11 -26.48 16.64 -9.77
CA ALA A 11 -27.61 15.72 -9.95
C ALA A 11 -27.80 15.44 -11.42
N THR A 12 -27.38 14.27 -11.91
CA THR A 12 -27.90 13.74 -13.18
C THR A 12 -29.25 13.07 -12.92
N LEU A 13 -30.31 13.70 -13.44
CA LEU A 13 -31.66 13.13 -13.47
C LEU A 13 -31.64 11.91 -14.40
N LEU A 14 -31.77 10.71 -13.88
CA LEU A 14 -32.21 9.53 -14.63
C LEU A 14 -33.41 8.91 -13.95
N LEU A 15 -34.44 8.73 -14.76
CA LEU A 15 -35.78 8.24 -14.44
C LEU A 15 -35.75 6.91 -13.68
N SER A 16 -36.51 6.85 -12.59
CA SER A 16 -36.63 5.73 -11.67
C SER A 16 -37.26 4.49 -12.31
N ALA A 17 -36.45 3.49 -12.60
CA ALA A 17 -36.90 2.11 -12.61
C ALA A 17 -36.34 1.41 -11.36
N CYS A 18 -37.22 0.76 -10.61
CA CYS A 18 -36.84 -0.05 -9.42
C CYS A 18 -35.79 -1.09 -9.81
N GLY A 19 -34.52 -0.87 -9.45
CA GLY A 19 -33.45 -1.82 -9.74
C GLY A 19 -32.16 -1.24 -10.34
N HIS A 20 -32.17 0.01 -10.84
CA HIS A 20 -30.95 0.62 -11.37
C HIS A 20 -30.00 1.09 -10.26
N ILE A 21 -28.71 0.76 -10.40
CA ILE A 21 -27.64 1.32 -9.59
C ILE A 21 -27.38 2.74 -10.07
N ARG A 22 -27.33 3.71 -9.14
CA ARG A 22 -26.93 5.09 -9.42
C ARG A 22 -25.62 5.41 -8.70
N GLU A 23 -24.89 6.33 -9.26
CA GLU A 23 -23.64 6.83 -8.69
C GLU A 23 -23.91 8.10 -7.89
N GLU A 24 -23.35 8.17 -6.67
CA GLU A 24 -23.38 9.35 -5.81
C GLU A 24 -21.95 9.76 -5.50
N VAL A 25 -21.53 10.93 -5.98
CA VAL A 25 -20.20 11.49 -5.66
C VAL A 25 -20.24 12.01 -4.23
N ILE A 26 -19.44 11.40 -3.37
CA ILE A 26 -19.34 11.71 -1.94
C ILE A 26 -18.25 12.74 -1.69
N GLN A 27 -17.13 12.62 -2.42
CA GLN A 27 -15.99 13.51 -2.29
C GLN A 27 -15.33 13.73 -3.65
N SER A 28 -14.83 14.95 -3.86
CA SER A 28 -14.10 15.34 -5.07
C SER A 28 -12.75 15.96 -4.73
N TYR A 29 -11.81 15.85 -5.65
CA TYR A 29 -10.54 16.55 -5.63
C TYR A 29 -10.72 18.05 -5.94
N PRO A 30 -9.71 18.91 -5.62
CA PRO A 30 -9.76 20.33 -5.95
C PRO A 30 -9.91 20.64 -7.45
N ASN A 31 -9.45 19.73 -8.33
CA ASN A 31 -9.59 19.82 -9.79
C ASN A 31 -10.99 19.44 -10.30
N GLY A 32 -11.91 19.05 -9.41
CA GLY A 32 -13.29 18.65 -9.72
C GLY A 32 -13.48 17.17 -10.05
N ASN A 33 -12.40 16.39 -10.21
CA ASN A 33 -12.53 14.96 -10.42
C ASN A 33 -13.12 14.28 -9.17
N PRO A 34 -13.99 13.27 -9.35
CA PRO A 34 -14.50 12.49 -8.23
C PRO A 34 -13.34 11.78 -7.50
N MET A 35 -13.39 11.79 -6.17
CA MET A 35 -12.47 11.05 -5.32
C MET A 35 -13.13 9.77 -4.80
N LEU A 36 -14.31 9.90 -4.20
CA LEU A 36 -15.08 8.79 -3.66
C LEU A 36 -16.50 8.82 -4.22
N VAL A 37 -16.94 7.69 -4.75
CA VAL A 37 -18.28 7.50 -5.35
C VAL A 37 -18.93 6.29 -4.70
N PHE A 38 -20.17 6.46 -4.21
CA PHE A 38 -20.98 5.32 -3.77
C PHE A 38 -21.86 4.84 -4.91
N LEU A 39 -21.97 3.52 -5.02
CA LEU A 39 -22.91 2.83 -5.89
C LEU A 39 -24.12 2.46 -5.04
N VAL A 40 -25.25 3.07 -5.32
CA VAL A 40 -26.46 2.91 -4.49
C VAL A 40 -27.62 2.38 -5.29
N LYS A 41 -28.47 1.59 -4.63
CA LYS A 41 -29.70 1.01 -5.18
C LYS A 41 -30.89 1.38 -4.28
N GLY A 42 -32.08 1.40 -4.84
CA GLY A 42 -33.30 1.69 -4.11
C GLY A 42 -33.72 3.16 -4.19
N LYS A 43 -34.70 3.54 -3.33
CA LYS A 43 -35.26 4.89 -3.33
C LYS A 43 -34.24 5.92 -2.81
N LYS A 44 -34.41 7.17 -3.22
CA LYS A 44 -33.50 8.26 -2.82
C LYS A 44 -33.53 8.52 -1.33
N GLU A 45 -34.70 8.29 -0.71
CA GLU A 45 -34.94 8.51 0.74
C GLU A 45 -34.36 7.38 1.62
N ASP A 46 -34.18 6.18 1.05
CA ASP A 46 -33.60 5.01 1.74
C ASP A 46 -32.71 4.22 0.78
N PRO A 47 -31.56 4.77 0.39
CA PRO A 47 -30.63 4.09 -0.49
C PRO A 47 -29.92 2.94 0.22
N THR A 48 -29.62 1.90 -0.53
CA THR A 48 -28.74 0.82 -0.09
C THR A 48 -27.43 0.94 -0.85
N ARG A 49 -26.32 1.09 -0.16
CA ARG A 49 -25.00 1.07 -0.78
C ARG A 49 -24.69 -0.37 -1.21
N VAL A 50 -24.42 -0.54 -2.51
CA VAL A 50 -24.10 -1.84 -3.12
C VAL A 50 -22.65 -1.90 -3.63
N GLY A 51 -21.94 -0.78 -3.52
CA GLY A 51 -20.52 -0.70 -3.85
C GLY A 51 -19.97 0.68 -3.60
N GLU A 52 -18.67 0.79 -3.80
CA GLU A 52 -17.94 2.05 -3.78
C GLU A 52 -16.79 2.03 -4.77
N ARG A 53 -16.45 3.18 -5.32
CA ARG A 53 -15.27 3.43 -6.14
C ARG A 53 -14.48 4.58 -5.59
N MET A 54 -13.18 4.44 -5.56
CA MET A 54 -12.24 5.53 -5.29
C MET A 54 -11.38 5.76 -6.51
N TYR A 55 -11.05 7.00 -6.76
CA TYR A 55 -10.24 7.42 -7.89
C TYR A 55 -9.01 8.16 -7.41
N TYR A 56 -7.94 8.10 -8.17
CA TYR A 56 -6.80 8.99 -8.03
C TYR A 56 -7.14 10.38 -8.57
N GLU A 57 -6.36 11.38 -8.20
CA GLU A 57 -6.55 12.76 -8.69
C GLU A 57 -6.43 12.88 -10.22
N ASN A 58 -5.69 11.98 -10.88
CA ASN A 58 -5.61 11.88 -12.33
C ASN A 58 -6.85 11.24 -13.00
N GLY A 59 -7.87 10.86 -12.21
CA GLY A 59 -9.11 10.24 -12.68
C GLY A 59 -9.05 8.73 -12.89
N GLN A 60 -7.88 8.09 -12.69
CA GLN A 60 -7.77 6.63 -12.76
C GLN A 60 -8.45 5.99 -11.55
N LEU A 61 -9.11 4.85 -11.77
CA LEU A 61 -9.73 4.06 -10.69
C LEU A 61 -8.64 3.55 -9.75
N GLN A 62 -8.83 3.79 -8.44
CA GLN A 62 -7.95 3.27 -7.39
C GLN A 62 -8.48 1.96 -6.81
N PHE A 63 -9.78 1.88 -6.55
CA PHE A 63 -10.43 0.63 -6.20
C PHE A 63 -11.92 0.61 -6.57
N GLU A 64 -12.43 -0.60 -6.74
CA GLU A 64 -13.86 -0.90 -6.82
C GLU A 64 -14.20 -2.04 -5.86
N LYS A 65 -15.21 -1.79 -5.01
CA LYS A 65 -15.72 -2.75 -4.03
C LYS A 65 -17.19 -2.95 -4.21
N LYS A 66 -17.67 -4.15 -3.92
CA LYS A 66 -19.08 -4.53 -3.95
C LYS A 66 -19.54 -4.97 -2.58
N PHE A 67 -20.80 -4.68 -2.29
CA PHE A 67 -21.44 -5.03 -1.04
C PHE A 67 -22.82 -5.65 -1.28
N SER A 68 -23.27 -6.48 -0.33
CA SER A 68 -24.62 -7.02 -0.27
C SER A 68 -25.21 -6.79 1.12
N GLY A 69 -26.53 -6.64 1.17
CA GLY A 69 -27.29 -6.55 2.43
C GLY A 69 -27.19 -5.24 3.20
N LYS A 70 -27.88 -5.23 4.33
CA LYS A 70 -27.82 -4.22 5.40
C LYS A 70 -27.68 -5.00 6.73
N PRO A 71 -26.56 -4.88 7.49
CA PRO A 71 -25.39 -4.05 7.19
C PRO A 71 -24.64 -4.50 5.93
N GLU A 72 -23.77 -3.64 5.41
CA GLU A 72 -22.97 -3.89 4.22
C GLU A 72 -22.00 -5.05 4.46
N ILE A 73 -22.16 -6.10 3.68
CA ILE A 73 -21.32 -7.29 3.72
C ILE A 73 -20.47 -7.29 2.44
N PRO A 74 -19.15 -7.46 2.49
CA PRO A 74 -18.34 -7.66 1.31
C PRO A 74 -18.91 -8.74 0.38
N ASP A 75 -18.94 -8.47 -0.93
CA ASP A 75 -19.52 -9.36 -1.92
C ASP A 75 -18.74 -9.30 -3.24
N GLY A 76 -18.68 -10.42 -3.95
CA GLY A 76 -18.00 -10.53 -5.24
C GLY A 76 -16.52 -10.22 -5.17
N THR A 77 -15.95 -9.76 -6.28
CA THR A 77 -14.54 -9.41 -6.37
C THR A 77 -14.33 -7.93 -6.11
N TRP A 78 -13.42 -7.60 -5.20
CA TRP A 78 -12.89 -6.27 -5.01
C TRP A 78 -11.58 -6.14 -5.78
N ASN A 79 -11.41 -5.02 -6.48
CA ASN A 79 -10.23 -4.75 -7.30
C ASN A 79 -9.57 -3.46 -6.84
N TYR A 80 -8.25 -3.46 -6.81
CA TYR A 80 -7.40 -2.32 -6.47
C TYR A 80 -6.41 -2.10 -7.60
N TYR A 81 -6.14 -0.84 -7.94
CA TYR A 81 -5.35 -0.48 -9.11
C TYR A 81 -4.28 0.55 -8.74
N PHE A 82 -3.15 0.48 -9.40
CA PHE A 82 -2.16 1.54 -9.37
C PHE A 82 -2.67 2.80 -10.10
N ASP A 83 -1.99 3.92 -9.90
CA ASP A 83 -2.28 5.20 -10.55
C ASP A 83 -2.08 5.23 -12.07
N ASN A 84 -1.43 4.21 -12.63
CA ASN A 84 -1.32 3.96 -14.08
C ASN A 84 -2.43 3.04 -14.63
N GLY A 85 -3.39 2.64 -13.78
CA GLY A 85 -4.50 1.74 -14.13
C GLY A 85 -4.16 0.25 -14.13
N ALA A 86 -2.91 -0.15 -13.88
CA ALA A 86 -2.56 -1.55 -13.72
C ALA A 86 -3.17 -2.14 -12.44
N LEU A 87 -3.59 -3.40 -12.49
CA LEU A 87 -4.14 -4.09 -11.33
C LEU A 87 -3.06 -4.25 -10.25
N PHE A 88 -3.37 -3.84 -9.02
CA PHE A 88 -2.51 -4.02 -7.85
C PHE A 88 -2.91 -5.27 -7.06
N ALA A 89 -4.19 -5.41 -6.75
CA ALA A 89 -4.68 -6.54 -5.97
C ALA A 89 -6.13 -6.88 -6.30
N THR A 90 -6.48 -8.14 -6.08
CA THR A 90 -7.86 -8.61 -6.06
C THR A 90 -8.16 -9.32 -4.76
N ALA A 91 -9.42 -9.21 -4.30
CA ALA A 91 -9.95 -10.01 -3.19
C ALA A 91 -11.31 -10.59 -3.59
N ASP A 92 -11.51 -11.89 -3.39
CA ASP A 92 -12.77 -12.57 -3.72
C ASP A 92 -13.59 -12.85 -2.46
N PHE A 93 -14.74 -12.18 -2.34
CA PHE A 93 -15.71 -12.34 -1.26
C PHE A 93 -16.96 -13.13 -1.69
N SER A 94 -17.01 -13.71 -2.90
CA SER A 94 -18.18 -14.42 -3.44
C SER A 94 -18.60 -15.64 -2.60
N LYS A 95 -17.67 -16.20 -1.82
CA LYS A 95 -17.90 -17.39 -0.98
C LYS A 95 -17.95 -17.10 0.52
N ARG A 96 -18.13 -15.83 0.93
CA ARG A 96 -18.14 -15.38 2.34
C ARG A 96 -16.91 -15.82 3.13
N HIS A 97 -15.74 -15.71 2.54
CA HIS A 97 -14.47 -15.96 3.23
C HIS A 97 -14.06 -14.78 4.11
N ASP A 98 -13.26 -15.05 5.13
CA ASP A 98 -12.67 -14.03 5.99
C ASP A 98 -11.83 -13.02 5.17
N TYR A 99 -11.77 -11.77 5.64
CA TYR A 99 -11.02 -10.67 4.99
C TYR A 99 -9.54 -10.99 4.67
N GLY A 100 -9.00 -12.09 5.23
CA GLY A 100 -7.58 -12.43 5.13
C GLY A 100 -7.17 -13.43 4.05
N SER A 101 -8.09 -14.18 3.40
CA SER A 101 -7.70 -15.45 2.76
C SER A 101 -7.80 -15.55 1.23
N ASN A 102 -8.28 -14.52 0.52
CA ASN A 102 -8.52 -14.60 -0.93
C ASN A 102 -7.95 -13.42 -1.70
N TRP A 103 -6.72 -13.06 -1.37
CA TRP A 103 -6.03 -11.96 -2.02
C TRP A 103 -5.03 -12.46 -3.05
N ALA A 104 -4.97 -11.78 -4.21
CA ALA A 104 -3.89 -11.88 -5.16
C ALA A 104 -3.29 -10.50 -5.38
N PHE A 105 -1.96 -10.40 -5.45
CA PHE A 105 -1.22 -9.16 -5.59
C PHE A 105 -0.37 -9.18 -6.86
N TYR A 106 -0.29 -8.03 -7.54
CA TYR A 106 0.39 -7.86 -8.82
C TYR A 106 1.32 -6.64 -8.77
N ASN A 107 2.41 -6.72 -9.49
CA ASN A 107 3.31 -5.59 -9.68
C ASN A 107 2.78 -4.64 -10.77
N ARG A 108 3.40 -3.46 -10.92
CA ARG A 108 2.99 -2.45 -11.91
C ARG A 108 3.05 -2.89 -13.37
N ASN A 109 3.73 -3.99 -13.66
CA ASN A 109 3.84 -4.57 -15.01
C ASN A 109 2.83 -5.71 -15.24
N GLY A 110 1.96 -5.98 -14.26
CA GLY A 110 0.91 -7.01 -14.34
C GLY A 110 1.35 -8.43 -14.00
N GLY A 111 2.63 -8.64 -13.66
CA GLY A 111 3.10 -9.92 -13.12
C GLY A 111 2.70 -10.11 -11.66
N SER A 112 2.74 -11.36 -11.17
CA SER A 112 2.54 -11.62 -9.74
C SER A 112 3.55 -10.81 -8.91
N TYR A 113 3.09 -10.27 -7.78
CA TYR A 113 3.97 -9.55 -6.87
C TYR A 113 5.02 -10.47 -6.22
N TYR A 114 4.68 -11.75 -6.10
CA TYR A 114 5.54 -12.79 -5.57
C TYR A 114 5.60 -13.94 -6.58
N ASP A 115 6.79 -14.33 -7.02
CA ASP A 115 7.03 -15.36 -8.02
C ASP A 115 7.47 -16.71 -7.43
N GLY A 116 7.62 -16.79 -6.10
CA GLY A 116 7.90 -18.01 -5.37
C GLY A 116 6.66 -18.87 -5.10
N LYS A 117 6.88 -20.09 -4.57
CA LYS A 117 5.80 -20.91 -4.03
C LYS A 117 5.33 -20.30 -2.71
N LEU A 118 4.04 -19.98 -2.64
CA LEU A 118 3.40 -19.46 -1.45
C LEU A 118 2.46 -20.52 -0.84
N ASP A 119 2.46 -20.62 0.48
CA ASP A 119 1.48 -21.40 1.22
C ASP A 119 0.24 -20.57 1.48
N SER A 120 0.42 -19.28 1.76
CA SER A 120 -0.68 -18.37 2.01
C SER A 120 -0.27 -16.90 1.87
N VAL A 121 -1.28 -16.05 1.68
CA VAL A 121 -1.15 -14.59 1.68
C VAL A 121 -2.18 -14.01 2.63
N TYR A 122 -1.76 -13.11 3.50
CA TYR A 122 -2.64 -12.44 4.45
C TYR A 122 -2.53 -10.92 4.35
N VAL A 123 -3.67 -10.24 4.35
CA VAL A 123 -3.73 -8.81 4.62
C VAL A 123 -3.93 -8.64 6.12
N VAL A 124 -2.90 -8.16 6.80
CA VAL A 124 -2.91 -8.04 8.27
C VAL A 124 -3.30 -6.65 8.75
N ASP A 125 -3.21 -5.65 7.87
CA ASP A 125 -3.65 -4.30 8.16
C ASP A 125 -4.27 -3.62 6.94
N MET A 126 -5.35 -2.89 7.20
CA MET A 126 -6.11 -2.16 6.19
C MET A 126 -6.01 -0.66 6.50
N GLY A 127 -5.47 0.07 5.55
CA GLY A 127 -5.38 1.52 5.62
C GLY A 127 -6.74 2.22 5.45
N MET A 128 -6.66 3.51 5.25
CA MET A 128 -7.84 4.35 5.03
C MET A 128 -8.68 3.80 3.87
N PHE A 129 -10.01 3.85 4.02
CA PHE A 129 -10.98 3.30 3.07
C PHE A 129 -10.83 1.80 2.80
N GLY A 130 -10.23 1.03 3.72
CA GLY A 130 -10.08 -0.42 3.58
C GLY A 130 -9.19 -0.80 2.38
N THR A 131 -8.08 -0.11 2.20
CA THR A 131 -7.03 -0.45 1.23
C THR A 131 -5.97 -1.31 1.91
N PRO A 132 -5.43 -2.37 1.26
CA PRO A 132 -4.36 -3.16 1.84
C PRO A 132 -3.15 -2.26 2.16
N SER A 133 -2.73 -2.24 3.42
CA SER A 133 -1.58 -1.45 3.88
C SER A 133 -0.42 -2.32 4.39
N THR A 134 -0.71 -3.51 4.90
CA THR A 134 0.30 -4.49 5.29
C THR A 134 -0.11 -5.88 4.83
N VAL A 135 0.75 -6.52 4.07
CA VAL A 135 0.54 -7.85 3.48
C VAL A 135 1.67 -8.78 3.89
N VAL A 136 1.32 -9.99 4.27
CA VAL A 136 2.27 -11.04 4.62
C VAL A 136 2.14 -12.18 3.61
N PHE A 137 3.24 -12.47 2.93
CA PHE A 137 3.41 -13.61 2.05
C PHE A 137 4.14 -14.71 2.80
N CYS A 138 3.48 -15.84 3.02
CA CYS A 138 4.04 -16.97 3.76
C CYS A 138 4.54 -18.05 2.82
N SER A 139 5.73 -18.54 3.09
CA SER A 139 6.31 -19.76 2.50
C SER A 139 6.75 -20.72 3.60
N ASP A 140 7.17 -21.95 3.24
CA ASP A 140 7.55 -23.01 4.19
C ASP A 140 8.53 -22.56 5.29
N ASN A 141 9.44 -21.62 4.98
CA ASN A 141 10.57 -21.28 5.85
C ASN A 141 10.61 -19.82 6.31
N HIS A 142 9.81 -18.92 5.71
CA HIS A 142 9.86 -17.50 6.03
C HIS A 142 8.54 -16.79 5.70
N LYS A 143 8.42 -15.60 6.24
CA LYS A 143 7.36 -14.64 5.90
C LYS A 143 7.99 -13.39 5.30
N ASP A 144 7.51 -12.97 4.14
CA ASP A 144 7.85 -11.67 3.59
C ASP A 144 6.72 -10.69 3.93
N VAL A 145 7.05 -9.65 4.70
CA VAL A 145 6.12 -8.60 5.12
C VAL A 145 6.34 -7.39 4.23
N ILE A 146 5.29 -6.95 3.57
CA ILE A 146 5.33 -5.78 2.69
C ILE A 146 4.31 -4.76 3.18
N GLN A 147 4.78 -3.54 3.40
CA GLN A 147 3.91 -2.41 3.70
C GLN A 147 3.79 -1.51 2.48
N PHE A 148 2.61 -0.91 2.31
CA PHE A 148 2.28 -0.03 1.22
C PHE A 148 1.86 1.35 1.72
N TYR A 149 2.16 2.37 0.95
CA TYR A 149 1.53 3.67 1.05
C TYR A 149 0.09 3.62 0.50
N SER A 150 -0.70 4.65 0.75
CA SER A 150 -2.09 4.74 0.27
C SER A 150 -2.24 4.74 -1.26
N ASN A 151 -1.18 5.04 -2.00
CA ASN A 151 -1.12 4.96 -3.46
C ASN A 151 -0.58 3.60 -3.96
N PHE A 152 -0.45 2.60 -3.08
CA PHE A 152 0.08 1.26 -3.33
C PHE A 152 1.56 1.21 -3.73
N THR A 153 2.31 2.30 -3.61
CA THR A 153 3.77 2.19 -3.66
C THR A 153 4.29 1.50 -2.40
N VAL A 154 5.35 0.71 -2.56
CA VAL A 154 5.96 0.01 -1.43
C VAL A 154 6.53 1.02 -0.43
N ARG A 155 6.21 0.84 0.83
CA ARG A 155 6.77 1.59 1.96
C ARG A 155 7.94 0.85 2.59
N SER A 156 7.79 -0.46 2.80
CA SER A 156 8.86 -1.31 3.32
C SER A 156 8.70 -2.75 2.88
N THR A 157 9.81 -3.46 2.83
CA THR A 157 9.87 -4.92 2.69
C THR A 157 10.80 -5.49 3.74
N GLU A 158 10.39 -6.58 4.38
CA GLU A 158 11.23 -7.30 5.33
C GLU A 158 10.94 -8.80 5.26
N ARG A 159 11.95 -9.59 5.55
CA ARG A 159 11.81 -11.04 5.69
C ARG A 159 11.91 -11.43 7.17
N LEU A 160 11.02 -12.33 7.59
CA LEU A 160 11.03 -12.91 8.92
C LEU A 160 11.28 -14.41 8.82
N THR A 161 12.29 -14.90 9.55
CA THR A 161 12.56 -16.32 9.77
C THR A 161 12.45 -16.56 11.28
N ASN A 162 11.65 -17.52 11.72
CA ASN A 162 11.35 -17.74 13.14
C ASN A 162 10.88 -16.46 13.87
N GLU A 163 10.04 -15.65 13.20
CA GLU A 163 9.49 -14.36 13.68
C GLU A 163 10.55 -13.26 13.94
N MET A 164 11.79 -13.46 13.52
CA MET A 164 12.89 -12.48 13.60
C MET A 164 13.27 -12.00 12.20
N ARG A 165 13.65 -10.73 12.07
CA ARG A 165 14.21 -10.20 10.83
C ARG A 165 15.42 -10.98 10.40
N ASP A 166 15.43 -11.48 9.16
CA ASP A 166 16.53 -12.26 8.61
C ASP A 166 16.64 -12.01 7.10
N GLY A 167 17.76 -11.42 6.68
CA GLY A 167 18.00 -10.98 5.33
C GLY A 167 17.83 -9.48 5.12
N ARG A 168 17.56 -9.09 3.88
CA ARG A 168 17.49 -7.67 3.49
C ARG A 168 16.18 -7.02 3.92
N VAL A 169 16.28 -5.81 4.44
CA VAL A 169 15.16 -4.93 4.80
C VAL A 169 15.30 -3.64 4.01
N PHE A 170 14.20 -3.22 3.38
CA PHE A 170 14.13 -1.97 2.65
C PHE A 170 13.03 -1.08 3.19
N PHE A 171 13.32 0.22 3.28
CA PHE A 171 12.32 1.27 3.41
C PHE A 171 12.42 2.18 2.19
N TYR A 172 11.29 2.71 1.77
CA TYR A 172 11.19 3.60 0.62
C TYR A 172 10.48 4.89 0.99
N PHE A 173 10.82 5.98 0.32
CA PHE A 173 10.05 7.20 0.34
C PHE A 173 8.76 7.08 -0.49
N PRO A 174 7.75 7.95 -0.27
CA PRO A 174 6.51 7.94 -1.07
C PRO A 174 6.72 8.11 -2.58
N ASN A 175 7.83 8.72 -3.01
CA ASN A 175 8.23 8.86 -4.42
C ASN A 175 8.84 7.58 -5.01
N GLY A 176 9.01 6.52 -4.18
CA GLY A 176 9.57 5.22 -4.58
C GLY A 176 11.09 5.13 -4.48
N ASN A 177 11.80 6.21 -4.16
CA ASN A 177 13.24 6.16 -3.92
C ASN A 177 13.54 5.39 -2.63
N PRO A 178 14.67 4.65 -2.56
CA PRO A 178 15.09 3.99 -1.34
C PRO A 178 15.33 5.03 -0.24
N GLN A 179 14.94 4.69 0.99
CA GLN A 179 15.20 5.46 2.20
C GLN A 179 16.24 4.78 3.07
N VAL A 180 16.09 3.46 3.27
CA VAL A 180 17.02 2.63 4.02
C VAL A 180 17.17 1.28 3.32
N GLU A 181 18.41 0.83 3.19
CA GLU A 181 18.76 -0.55 2.89
C GLU A 181 19.57 -1.10 4.06
N ALA A 182 19.15 -2.23 4.61
CA ALA A 182 19.79 -2.86 5.75
C ALA A 182 19.80 -4.38 5.60
N ASN A 183 20.75 -5.05 6.25
CA ASN A 183 20.75 -6.49 6.41
C ASN A 183 20.54 -6.84 7.89
N PHE A 184 19.80 -7.92 8.10
CA PHE A 184 19.53 -8.47 9.42
C PHE A 184 19.88 -9.94 9.45
N LYS A 185 20.29 -10.41 10.61
CA LYS A 185 20.47 -11.82 10.94
C LYS A 185 19.97 -12.05 12.36
N ASP A 186 19.06 -13.02 12.53
CA ASP A 186 18.48 -13.37 13.83
C ASP A 186 17.96 -12.15 14.62
N GLY A 187 17.36 -11.17 13.90
CA GLY A 187 16.77 -9.96 14.48
C GLY A 187 17.72 -8.80 14.71
N LEU A 188 19.02 -8.96 14.53
CA LEU A 188 20.04 -7.92 14.70
C LEU A 188 20.51 -7.41 13.32
N GLU A 189 20.88 -6.12 13.24
CA GLU A 189 21.56 -5.59 12.06
C GLU A 189 22.90 -6.33 11.87
N ASP A 190 23.10 -6.93 10.69
CA ASP A 190 24.32 -7.67 10.37
C ASP A 190 24.61 -7.55 8.86
N GLY A 191 25.59 -6.74 8.52
CA GLY A 191 25.99 -6.45 7.14
C GLY A 191 25.85 -4.97 6.76
N PRO A 192 25.82 -4.68 5.45
CA PRO A 192 25.72 -3.32 4.92
C PRO A 192 24.45 -2.60 5.40
N TYR A 193 24.60 -1.31 5.70
CA TYR A 193 23.54 -0.40 6.08
C TYR A 193 23.70 0.93 5.35
N ILE A 194 22.69 1.33 4.59
CA ILE A 194 22.74 2.56 3.78
C ILE A 194 21.46 3.34 4.04
N VAL A 195 21.61 4.65 4.27
CA VAL A 195 20.50 5.59 4.37
C VAL A 195 20.62 6.60 3.24
N TYR A 196 19.50 6.89 2.60
CA TYR A 196 19.40 7.81 1.48
C TYR A 196 18.57 9.04 1.85
N ARG A 197 18.77 10.12 1.10
CA ARG A 197 17.87 11.25 1.04
C ARG A 197 16.71 10.94 0.08
N ASP A 198 15.65 11.72 0.12
CA ASP A 198 14.47 11.55 -0.75
C ASP A 198 14.75 11.77 -2.25
N ASN A 199 15.86 12.42 -2.59
CA ASN A 199 16.36 12.56 -3.96
C ASN A 199 17.21 11.37 -4.44
N GLY A 200 17.38 10.32 -3.59
CA GLY A 200 18.16 9.11 -3.91
C GLY A 200 19.66 9.22 -3.66
N ILE A 201 20.17 10.38 -3.20
CA ILE A 201 21.59 10.55 -2.83
C ILE A 201 21.83 9.89 -1.47
N PRO A 202 22.89 9.07 -1.29
CA PRO A 202 23.26 8.55 0.02
C PRO A 202 23.46 9.66 1.05
N TYR A 203 22.97 9.45 2.26
CA TYR A 203 23.23 10.33 3.40
C TYR A 203 24.36 9.79 4.26
N TYR A 204 24.31 8.50 4.58
CA TYR A 204 25.42 7.78 5.19
C TYR A 204 25.32 6.28 4.92
N GLN A 205 26.48 5.60 5.03
CA GLN A 205 26.57 4.15 4.93
C GLN A 205 27.67 3.59 5.82
N GLY A 206 27.56 2.29 6.11
CA GLY A 206 28.53 1.55 6.90
C GLY A 206 28.15 0.11 7.06
N THR A 207 28.74 -0.55 8.03
CA THR A 207 28.48 -1.96 8.32
C THR A 207 28.09 -2.15 9.78
N TYR A 208 27.11 -3.01 10.01
CA TYR A 208 26.80 -3.55 11.33
C TYR A 208 27.32 -4.98 11.44
N THR A 209 27.73 -5.36 12.64
CA THR A 209 28.02 -6.74 13.03
C THR A 209 27.34 -6.99 14.37
N GLU A 210 26.41 -7.96 14.42
CA GLU A 210 25.65 -8.30 15.62
C GLU A 210 25.03 -7.07 16.33
N GLY A 211 24.39 -6.18 15.55
CA GLY A 211 23.71 -4.97 16.04
C GLY A 211 24.64 -3.80 16.40
N LYS A 212 25.95 -3.90 16.19
CA LYS A 212 26.92 -2.84 16.48
C LYS A 212 27.52 -2.29 15.20
N ARG A 213 27.77 -0.99 15.17
CA ARG A 213 28.52 -0.36 14.09
C ARG A 213 29.97 -0.83 14.13
N THR A 214 30.50 -1.24 12.99
CA THR A 214 31.89 -1.69 12.82
C THR A 214 32.50 -1.05 11.58
N GLY A 215 33.82 -1.01 11.54
CA GLY A 215 34.57 -0.47 10.41
C GLY A 215 34.35 1.02 10.18
N ILE A 216 34.58 1.44 8.95
CA ILE A 216 34.47 2.82 8.51
C ILE A 216 33.03 3.13 8.10
N TRP A 217 32.48 4.18 8.68
CA TRP A 217 31.21 4.78 8.30
C TRP A 217 31.46 6.07 7.53
N GLU A 218 30.79 6.21 6.40
CA GLU A 218 30.90 7.32 5.47
C GLU A 218 29.65 8.18 5.52
N PHE A 219 29.83 9.48 5.54
CA PHE A 219 28.75 10.48 5.56
C PHE A 219 28.92 11.42 4.37
N TYR A 220 27.84 11.65 3.65
CA TYR A 220 27.81 12.40 2.42
C TYR A 220 27.03 13.70 2.55
N ASP A 221 27.45 14.73 1.84
CA ASP A 221 26.75 15.99 1.74
C ASP A 221 25.51 15.90 0.81
N GLU A 222 24.87 17.04 0.55
CA GLU A 222 23.68 17.11 -0.30
C GLU A 222 23.97 16.87 -1.78
N ASN A 223 25.22 17.00 -2.22
CA ASN A 223 25.65 16.74 -3.58
C ASN A 223 26.10 15.30 -3.79
N GLY A 224 26.24 14.53 -2.69
CA GLY A 224 26.74 13.15 -2.71
C GLY A 224 28.26 13.07 -2.56
N ASP A 225 28.92 14.18 -2.23
CA ASP A 225 30.36 14.17 -1.96
C ASP A 225 30.63 13.69 -0.54
N LEU A 226 31.72 12.93 -0.35
CA LEU A 226 32.12 12.42 0.96
C LEU A 226 32.49 13.58 1.88
N ALA A 227 31.69 13.81 2.94
CA ALA A 227 31.88 14.89 3.89
C ALA A 227 32.76 14.49 5.06
N ARG A 228 32.62 13.24 5.56
CA ARG A 228 33.43 12.72 6.68
C ARG A 228 33.36 11.21 6.77
N THR A 229 34.33 10.63 7.48
CA THR A 229 34.33 9.23 7.90
C THR A 229 34.45 9.12 9.42
N ILE A 230 33.95 8.00 9.98
CA ILE A 230 34.14 7.62 11.38
C ILE A 230 34.53 6.15 11.39
N ASN A 231 35.65 5.82 12.06
CA ASN A 231 36.04 4.43 12.30
C ASN A 231 35.51 3.96 13.65
N TYR A 232 34.63 2.98 13.64
CA TYR A 232 34.00 2.42 14.86
C TYR A 232 34.81 1.26 15.49
N ASP A 233 35.85 0.78 14.84
CA ASP A 233 36.74 -0.27 15.40
C ASP A 233 37.84 0.32 16.31
N GLU A 234 38.03 1.64 16.27
CA GLU A 234 39.04 2.34 17.04
C GLU A 234 38.54 2.99 18.34
N ASN A 235 37.26 2.71 18.73
CA ASN A 235 36.65 3.30 19.93
C ASN A 235 36.39 2.25 21.03
#